data_e8a91e4dbd79e96427e06d7c416cffe9
#
_entry.id   e8a91e4dbd79e96427e06d7c416cffe9
#
_cell.length_a   1.000
_cell.length_b   1.000
_cell.length_c   1.000
_cell.angle_alpha   90.00
_cell.angle_beta   90.00
_cell.angle_gamma   90.00
#
_symmetry.space_group_name_H-M   'P 1'
#
loop_
_entity.id
_entity.type
_entity.pdbx_description
1 polymer ?
#
loop_
_entity_poly.entity_id
_entity_poly.type
_entity_poly.pdbx_seq_one_letter_code
_entity_poly.pdbx_strand_id
1 'polypeptide(L)'
;MSDTTISSAAFADTKPHYELLDGLRGVAALLVVFYHIFEGLSFAAGGTPITTINHGYLAVVFLFILSGFVIGYAYDDRLGKTMTTGNFFKRRLIRLHPMIIMGVILGAIAFLIQGSVQWDGKHVAISAVMLSTLCAMFFIPALPGARYEVRGNGEMFPLNGPSWSLFFEYIGNILYAVFIHRLSTKALTVLVVLLGTGLAGFTLFDVSGYDMIGVGWTLDGVNFLGGSLRMLSPFSLGMLLFRKFK
;
A
#
# COMPACT_ATOMS: atom_id res chain seq x y z
N MET A 1 35.35 36.65 -8.94
CA MET A 1 34.39 35.69 -9.43
C MET A 1 34.59 34.43 -8.60
N SER A 2 33.81 34.24 -7.53
CA SER A 2 33.88 33.09 -6.66
C SER A 2 32.87 32.06 -7.14
N ASP A 3 33.39 30.95 -7.63
CA ASP A 3 32.65 29.79 -8.12
C ASP A 3 32.01 29.10 -6.93
N THR A 4 30.72 29.25 -6.71
CA THR A 4 29.94 28.51 -5.71
C THR A 4 29.60 27.13 -6.31
N THR A 5 30.51 26.21 -6.23
CA THR A 5 30.24 24.79 -6.42
C THR A 5 29.28 24.33 -5.31
N ILE A 6 27.99 24.29 -5.63
CA ILE A 6 26.99 23.65 -4.78
C ILE A 6 27.33 22.16 -4.72
N SER A 7 27.88 21.75 -3.59
CA SER A 7 28.27 20.38 -3.33
C SER A 7 27.05 19.45 -3.48
N SER A 8 27.08 18.56 -4.46
CA SER A 8 26.12 17.47 -4.66
C SER A 8 26.16 16.41 -3.53
N ALA A 9 26.99 16.61 -2.52
CA ALA A 9 27.15 15.72 -1.36
C ALA A 9 25.99 15.74 -0.35
N ALA A 10 24.99 16.64 -0.50
CA ALA A 10 23.89 16.76 0.46
C ALA A 10 22.84 15.63 0.41
N PHE A 11 22.93 14.69 -0.53
CA PHE A 11 21.95 13.60 -0.71
C PHE A 11 22.54 12.19 -0.73
N ALA A 12 23.84 12.03 -0.47
CA ALA A 12 24.43 10.70 -0.36
C ALA A 12 23.84 10.00 0.88
N ASP A 13 22.99 9.03 0.66
CA ASP A 13 22.52 8.12 1.69
C ASP A 13 23.73 7.22 2.03
N THR A 14 24.42 7.51 3.12
CA THR A 14 25.70 6.89 3.50
C THR A 14 25.55 5.45 3.99
N LYS A 15 24.32 4.89 4.01
CA LYS A 15 24.07 3.51 4.41
C LYS A 15 24.20 2.57 3.21
N PRO A 16 24.83 1.37 3.40
CA PRO A 16 24.89 0.35 2.35
C PRO A 16 23.51 0.04 1.77
N HIS A 17 23.45 -0.13 0.46
CA HIS A 17 22.25 -0.51 -0.25
C HIS A 17 22.07 -2.03 -0.17
N TYR A 18 20.86 -2.49 0.11
CA TYR A 18 20.55 -3.92 0.16
C TYR A 18 19.95 -4.38 -1.17
N GLU A 19 20.79 -4.71 -2.15
CA GLU A 19 20.37 -5.18 -3.48
C GLU A 19 19.44 -6.40 -3.40
N LEU A 20 19.70 -7.31 -2.46
CA LEU A 20 18.84 -8.47 -2.22
C LEU A 20 17.40 -8.08 -1.88
N LEU A 21 17.20 -7.05 -1.05
CA LEU A 21 15.86 -6.59 -0.68
C LEU A 21 15.10 -5.98 -1.86
N ASP A 22 15.82 -5.31 -2.76
CA ASP A 22 15.21 -4.78 -3.98
C ASP A 22 14.87 -5.89 -4.98
N GLY A 23 15.73 -6.90 -5.10
CA GLY A 23 15.42 -8.11 -5.87
C GLY A 23 14.17 -8.82 -5.36
N LEU A 24 14.06 -9.00 -4.04
CA LEU A 24 12.88 -9.60 -3.39
C LEU A 24 11.60 -8.76 -3.61
N ARG A 25 11.71 -7.43 -3.61
CA ARG A 25 10.57 -6.55 -3.95
C ARG A 25 10.13 -6.74 -5.39
N GLY A 26 11.08 -6.86 -6.32
CA GLY A 26 10.78 -7.12 -7.72
C GLY A 26 10.00 -8.43 -7.91
N VAL A 27 10.46 -9.51 -7.29
CA VAL A 27 9.76 -10.81 -7.33
C VAL A 27 8.35 -10.71 -6.73
N ALA A 28 8.21 -10.08 -5.55
CA ALA A 28 6.91 -9.91 -4.92
C ALA A 28 5.96 -9.04 -5.77
N ALA A 29 6.47 -7.98 -6.40
CA ALA A 29 5.68 -7.14 -7.31
C ALA A 29 5.19 -7.92 -8.53
N LEU A 30 6.02 -8.77 -9.12
CA LEU A 30 5.62 -9.65 -10.23
C LEU A 30 4.52 -10.64 -9.79
N LEU A 31 4.63 -11.22 -8.60
CA LEU A 31 3.58 -12.10 -8.06
C LEU A 31 2.25 -11.37 -7.89
N VAL A 32 2.26 -10.11 -7.43
CA VAL A 32 1.05 -9.28 -7.34
C VAL A 32 0.46 -9.03 -8.73
N VAL A 33 1.29 -8.69 -9.73
CA VAL A 33 0.83 -8.46 -11.10
C VAL A 33 0.18 -9.72 -11.68
N PHE A 34 0.85 -10.88 -11.56
CA PHE A 34 0.29 -12.15 -12.05
C PHE A 34 -1.00 -12.53 -11.32
N TYR A 35 -1.06 -12.32 -10.00
CA TYR A 35 -2.29 -12.55 -9.23
C TYR A 35 -3.47 -11.75 -9.80
N HIS A 36 -3.29 -10.44 -10.03
CA HIS A 36 -4.36 -9.60 -10.58
C HIS A 36 -4.74 -9.93 -12.01
N ILE A 37 -3.81 -10.45 -12.83
CA ILE A 37 -4.14 -10.98 -14.16
C ILE A 37 -5.06 -12.20 -14.04
N PHE A 38 -4.72 -13.17 -13.19
CA PHE A 38 -5.56 -14.36 -12.96
C PHE A 38 -6.89 -14.01 -12.31
N GLU A 39 -6.90 -13.06 -11.38
CA GLU A 39 -8.12 -12.53 -10.77
C GLU A 39 -9.04 -11.91 -11.83
N GLY A 40 -8.50 -11.07 -12.72
CA GLY A 40 -9.25 -10.48 -13.83
C GLY A 40 -9.79 -11.53 -14.80
N LEU A 41 -9.02 -12.57 -15.13
CA LEU A 41 -9.47 -13.71 -15.93
C LEU A 41 -10.58 -14.50 -15.23
N SER A 42 -10.47 -14.70 -13.91
CA SER A 42 -11.51 -15.34 -13.10
C SER A 42 -12.85 -14.58 -13.17
N PHE A 43 -12.81 -13.27 -13.01
CA PHE A 43 -14.01 -12.43 -13.14
C PHE A 43 -14.60 -12.50 -14.56
N ALA A 44 -13.76 -12.44 -15.59
CA ALA A 44 -14.19 -12.56 -16.99
C ALA A 44 -14.82 -13.94 -17.30
N ALA A 45 -14.40 -14.99 -16.59
CA ALA A 45 -14.94 -16.33 -16.72
C ALA A 45 -16.14 -16.62 -15.80
N GLY A 46 -16.81 -15.58 -15.30
CA GLY A 46 -18.01 -15.70 -14.45
C GLY A 46 -17.71 -16.05 -12.98
N GLY A 47 -16.53 -15.69 -12.48
CA GLY A 47 -16.14 -15.90 -11.08
C GLY A 47 -15.61 -17.30 -10.78
N THR A 48 -14.97 -17.95 -11.75
CA THR A 48 -14.31 -19.24 -11.53
C THR A 48 -13.18 -19.12 -10.51
N PRO A 49 -12.96 -20.11 -9.63
CA PRO A 49 -11.88 -20.04 -8.65
C PRO A 49 -10.51 -19.86 -9.30
N ILE A 50 -9.67 -18.99 -8.71
CA ILE A 50 -8.28 -18.83 -9.11
C ILE A 50 -7.51 -20.06 -8.64
N THR A 51 -7.08 -20.92 -9.57
CA THR A 51 -6.31 -22.14 -9.27
C THR A 51 -4.80 -21.93 -9.36
N THR A 52 -4.38 -20.93 -10.17
CA THR A 52 -2.97 -20.59 -10.38
C THR A 52 -2.64 -19.33 -9.61
N ILE A 53 -1.60 -19.38 -8.76
CA ILE A 53 -1.17 -18.26 -7.90
C ILE A 53 -2.34 -17.74 -7.02
N ASN A 54 -3.21 -18.62 -6.57
CA ASN A 54 -4.40 -18.29 -5.79
C ASN A 54 -4.13 -17.50 -4.50
N HIS A 55 -2.93 -17.59 -3.93
CA HIS A 55 -2.48 -16.81 -2.77
C HIS A 55 -1.49 -15.70 -3.11
N GLY A 56 -1.40 -15.29 -4.37
CA GLY A 56 -0.50 -14.21 -4.82
C GLY A 56 -0.73 -12.87 -4.11
N TYR A 57 -1.94 -12.63 -3.61
CA TYR A 57 -2.27 -11.47 -2.77
C TYR A 57 -1.44 -11.40 -1.47
N LEU A 58 -0.88 -12.53 -0.98
CA LEU A 58 0.01 -12.54 0.18
C LEU A 58 1.36 -11.89 -0.11
N ALA A 59 1.75 -11.75 -1.37
CA ALA A 59 2.96 -11.01 -1.74
C ALA A 59 2.90 -9.54 -1.28
N VAL A 60 1.70 -8.94 -1.18
CA VAL A 60 1.51 -7.59 -0.61
C VAL A 60 1.88 -7.57 0.88
N VAL A 61 1.54 -8.64 1.63
CA VAL A 61 1.91 -8.77 3.05
C VAL A 61 3.44 -8.81 3.21
N PHE A 62 4.12 -9.54 2.32
CA PHE A 62 5.58 -9.56 2.29
C PHE A 62 6.17 -8.18 1.95
N LEU A 63 5.57 -7.45 1.00
CA LEU A 63 5.98 -6.08 0.69
C LEU A 63 5.84 -5.13 1.90
N PHE A 64 4.82 -5.32 2.74
CA PHE A 64 4.69 -4.56 3.98
C PHE A 64 5.79 -4.90 5.00
N ILE A 65 6.22 -6.17 5.11
CA ILE A 65 7.39 -6.54 5.94
C ILE A 65 8.63 -5.81 5.45
N LEU A 66 8.89 -5.86 4.15
CA LEU A 66 10.04 -5.17 3.54
C LEU A 66 9.97 -3.66 3.72
N SER A 67 8.76 -3.07 3.61
CA SER A 67 8.57 -1.63 3.85
C SER A 67 8.93 -1.27 5.30
N GLY A 68 8.43 -2.02 6.28
CA GLY A 68 8.74 -1.82 7.69
C GLY A 68 10.24 -1.96 8.00
N PHE A 69 10.90 -2.99 7.44
CA PHE A 69 12.33 -3.20 7.60
C PHE A 69 13.14 -2.03 7.04
N VAL A 70 12.85 -1.60 5.82
CA VAL A 70 13.59 -0.51 5.16
C VAL A 70 13.33 0.83 5.83
N ILE A 71 12.11 1.08 6.32
CA ILE A 71 11.81 2.28 7.10
C ILE A 71 12.61 2.29 8.40
N GLY A 72 12.64 1.17 9.12
CA GLY A 72 13.50 1.02 10.30
C GLY A 72 14.96 1.29 9.97
N TYR A 73 15.47 0.66 8.92
CA TYR A 73 16.85 0.84 8.46
C TYR A 73 17.19 2.29 8.09
N ALA A 74 16.34 2.94 7.31
CA ALA A 74 16.62 4.27 6.79
C ALA A 74 16.41 5.39 7.83
N TYR A 75 15.47 5.22 8.77
CA TYR A 75 14.95 6.34 9.55
C TYR A 75 14.98 6.17 11.07
N ASP A 76 15.03 4.96 11.63
CA ASP A 76 14.90 4.72 13.08
C ASP A 76 15.97 5.43 13.93
N ASP A 77 17.18 5.57 13.39
CA ASP A 77 18.26 6.30 14.06
C ASP A 77 18.25 7.81 13.83
N ARG A 78 17.46 8.28 12.84
CA ARG A 78 17.49 9.67 12.36
C ARG A 78 16.28 10.48 12.77
N LEU A 79 15.09 9.84 12.77
CA LEU A 79 13.83 10.52 13.03
C LEU A 79 13.77 11.04 14.47
N GLY A 80 13.48 12.32 14.61
CA GLY A 80 13.48 13.01 15.91
C GLY A 80 14.88 13.38 16.43
N LYS A 81 15.97 13.08 15.70
CA LYS A 81 17.35 13.46 16.04
C LYS A 81 17.92 14.38 14.94
N THR A 82 18.29 13.79 13.80
CA THR A 82 18.89 14.49 12.66
C THR A 82 17.90 14.74 11.53
N MET A 83 16.70 14.17 11.60
CA MET A 83 15.65 14.32 10.62
C MET A 83 14.33 14.71 11.29
N THR A 84 13.69 15.76 10.77
CA THR A 84 12.35 16.18 11.20
C THR A 84 11.26 15.28 10.57
N THR A 85 10.11 15.20 11.24
CA THR A 85 8.92 14.50 10.71
C THR A 85 8.50 15.05 9.34
N GLY A 86 8.59 16.38 9.13
CA GLY A 86 8.26 16.99 7.83
C GLY A 86 9.20 16.52 6.71
N ASN A 87 10.51 16.43 6.98
CA ASN A 87 11.47 15.91 6.01
C ASN A 87 11.27 14.42 5.72
N PHE A 88 10.86 13.63 6.72
CA PHE A 88 10.47 12.24 6.52
C PHE A 88 9.28 12.14 5.55
N PHE A 89 8.18 12.87 5.81
CA PHE A 89 7.01 12.84 4.94
C PHE A 89 7.32 13.35 3.52
N LYS A 90 8.11 14.42 3.39
CA LYS A 90 8.54 14.92 2.07
C LYS A 90 9.26 13.82 1.26
N ARG A 91 10.18 13.08 1.88
CA ARG A 91 10.90 11.97 1.21
C ARG A 91 9.96 10.84 0.82
N ARG A 92 9.00 10.47 1.71
CA ARG A 92 8.01 9.43 1.41
C ARG A 92 7.08 9.86 0.27
N LEU A 93 6.61 11.10 0.28
CA LEU A 93 5.77 11.66 -0.76
C LEU A 93 6.48 11.63 -2.13
N ILE A 94 7.71 12.16 -2.20
CA ILE A 94 8.50 12.16 -3.44
C ILE A 94 8.72 10.73 -3.97
N ARG A 95 8.84 9.75 -3.09
CA ARG A 95 9.07 8.35 -3.48
C ARG A 95 7.79 7.65 -3.97
N LEU A 96 6.65 7.86 -3.31
CA LEU A 96 5.43 7.07 -3.55
C LEU A 96 4.46 7.77 -4.50
N HIS A 97 4.31 9.08 -4.39
CA HIS A 97 3.25 9.81 -5.07
C HIS A 97 3.36 9.83 -6.61
N PRO A 98 4.55 9.93 -7.22
CA PRO A 98 4.67 9.85 -8.68
C PRO A 98 4.14 8.54 -9.26
N MET A 99 4.33 7.41 -8.57
CA MET A 99 3.81 6.10 -8.98
C MET A 99 2.28 6.03 -8.89
N ILE A 100 1.71 6.69 -7.87
CA ILE A 100 0.25 6.80 -7.72
C ILE A 100 -0.33 7.57 -8.91
N ILE A 101 0.22 8.75 -9.22
CA ILE A 101 -0.24 9.57 -10.36
C ILE A 101 -0.15 8.80 -11.67
N MET A 102 0.96 8.14 -11.94
CA MET A 102 1.13 7.32 -13.15
C MET A 102 0.09 6.19 -13.22
N GLY A 103 -0.08 5.45 -12.13
CA GLY A 103 -1.05 4.36 -12.07
C GLY A 103 -2.49 4.83 -12.27
N VAL A 104 -2.86 5.97 -11.70
CA VAL A 104 -4.19 6.58 -11.87
C VAL A 104 -4.43 7.02 -13.31
N ILE A 105 -3.45 7.68 -13.95
CA ILE A 105 -3.56 8.11 -15.36
C ILE A 105 -3.73 6.90 -16.27
N LEU A 106 -2.89 5.88 -16.12
CA LEU A 106 -2.99 4.64 -16.91
C LEU A 106 -4.33 3.93 -16.67
N GLY A 107 -4.79 3.87 -15.42
CA GLY A 107 -6.09 3.29 -15.08
C GLY A 107 -7.26 4.07 -15.66
N ALA A 108 -7.20 5.40 -15.65
CA ALA A 108 -8.22 6.24 -16.28
C ALA A 108 -8.28 6.02 -17.80
N ILE A 109 -7.13 5.99 -18.47
CA ILE A 109 -7.03 5.71 -19.92
C ILE A 109 -7.61 4.32 -20.21
N ALA A 110 -7.22 3.29 -19.46
CA ALA A 110 -7.72 1.94 -19.62
C ALA A 110 -9.24 1.86 -19.43
N PHE A 111 -9.79 2.56 -18.42
CA PHE A 111 -11.23 2.61 -18.17
C PHE A 111 -12.00 3.28 -19.30
N LEU A 112 -11.44 4.36 -19.89
CA LEU A 112 -12.03 5.02 -21.06
C LEU A 112 -12.02 4.11 -22.29
N ILE A 113 -10.90 3.40 -22.54
CA ILE A 113 -10.77 2.42 -23.64
C ILE A 113 -11.77 1.27 -23.45
N GLN A 114 -12.02 0.84 -22.24
CA GLN A 114 -13.00 -0.19 -21.88
C GLN A 114 -14.47 0.25 -22.09
N GLY A 115 -14.70 1.53 -22.42
CA GLY A 115 -16.03 2.07 -22.67
C GLY A 115 -16.70 2.74 -21.48
N SER A 116 -15.97 2.99 -20.39
CA SER A 116 -16.47 3.67 -19.17
C SER A 116 -17.72 3.01 -18.60
N VAL A 117 -17.63 1.69 -18.37
CA VAL A 117 -18.76 0.87 -17.91
C VAL A 117 -18.45 0.29 -16.53
N GLN A 118 -19.42 0.34 -15.61
CA GLN A 118 -19.36 -0.31 -14.30
C GLN A 118 -19.45 -1.83 -14.44
N TRP A 119 -19.16 -2.57 -13.35
CA TRP A 119 -19.31 -4.02 -13.31
C TRP A 119 -20.75 -4.51 -13.60
N ASP A 120 -21.76 -3.70 -13.28
CA ASP A 120 -23.17 -3.98 -13.55
C ASP A 120 -23.64 -3.58 -14.97
N GLY A 121 -22.74 -3.11 -15.82
CA GLY A 121 -23.01 -2.70 -17.21
C GLY A 121 -23.48 -1.25 -17.37
N LYS A 122 -23.59 -0.47 -16.30
CA LYS A 122 -24.00 0.94 -16.40
C LYS A 122 -22.86 1.81 -16.94
N HIS A 123 -23.21 2.71 -17.87
CA HIS A 123 -22.26 3.70 -18.36
C HIS A 123 -21.99 4.80 -17.33
N VAL A 124 -20.73 5.17 -17.23
CA VAL A 124 -20.23 6.22 -16.33
C VAL A 124 -19.99 7.49 -17.11
N ALA A 125 -20.58 8.61 -16.62
CA ALA A 125 -20.36 9.91 -17.23
C ALA A 125 -18.87 10.32 -17.14
N ILE A 126 -18.34 10.91 -18.22
CA ILE A 126 -16.96 11.37 -18.29
C ILE A 126 -16.59 12.31 -17.12
N SER A 127 -17.55 13.13 -16.66
CA SER A 127 -17.35 14.01 -15.50
C SER A 127 -17.08 13.23 -14.20
N ALA A 128 -17.66 12.05 -14.03
CA ALA A 128 -17.40 11.20 -12.87
C ALA A 128 -16.01 10.54 -12.98
N VAL A 129 -15.60 10.12 -14.20
CA VAL A 129 -14.24 9.60 -14.45
C VAL A 129 -13.19 10.67 -14.18
N MET A 130 -13.42 11.90 -14.65
CA MET A 130 -12.51 13.03 -14.39
C MET A 130 -12.40 13.32 -12.90
N LEU A 131 -13.54 13.34 -12.18
CA LEU A 131 -13.54 13.56 -10.73
C LEU A 131 -12.82 12.43 -9.99
N SER A 132 -13.09 11.17 -10.36
CA SER A 132 -12.39 10.00 -9.81
C SER A 132 -10.88 10.10 -10.03
N THR A 133 -10.46 10.45 -11.25
CA THR A 133 -9.05 10.67 -11.60
C THR A 133 -8.42 11.75 -10.71
N LEU A 134 -9.08 12.89 -10.59
CA LEU A 134 -8.58 14.01 -9.78
C LEU A 134 -8.48 13.63 -8.30
N CYS A 135 -9.52 13.03 -7.73
CA CYS A 135 -9.50 12.56 -6.34
C CYS A 135 -8.37 11.54 -6.11
N ALA A 136 -8.23 10.57 -7.01
CA ALA A 136 -7.19 9.55 -6.90
C ALA A 136 -5.77 10.11 -7.08
N MET A 137 -5.56 11.13 -7.91
CA MET A 137 -4.27 11.83 -8.02
C MET A 137 -3.87 12.54 -6.72
N PHE A 138 -4.83 13.04 -5.93
CA PHE A 138 -4.60 13.56 -4.58
C PHE A 138 -4.68 12.48 -3.50
N PHE A 139 -4.79 11.22 -3.91
CA PHE A 139 -4.88 10.06 -3.03
C PHE A 139 -6.07 10.13 -2.07
N ILE A 140 -7.16 10.72 -2.52
CA ILE A 140 -8.44 10.77 -1.82
C ILE A 140 -9.23 9.52 -2.20
N PRO A 141 -9.53 8.62 -1.24
CA PRO A 141 -10.24 7.38 -1.53
C PRO A 141 -11.71 7.67 -1.85
N ALA A 142 -12.29 6.89 -2.75
CA ALA A 142 -13.73 6.90 -2.99
C ALA A 142 -14.46 6.20 -1.83
N LEU A 143 -15.55 6.82 -1.40
CA LEU A 143 -16.50 6.19 -0.48
C LEU A 143 -17.43 5.26 -1.28
N PRO A 144 -17.86 4.13 -0.72
CA PRO A 144 -18.86 3.28 -1.34
C PRO A 144 -20.11 4.08 -1.72
N GLY A 145 -20.55 3.97 -2.97
CA GLY A 145 -21.71 4.71 -3.50
C GLY A 145 -21.47 6.18 -3.85
N ALA A 146 -20.23 6.70 -3.70
CA ALA A 146 -19.92 8.06 -4.14
C ALA A 146 -19.94 8.17 -5.67
N ARG A 147 -20.33 9.36 -6.19
CA ARG A 147 -20.39 9.61 -7.64
C ARG A 147 -19.10 9.31 -8.39
N TYR A 148 -17.95 9.44 -7.74
CA TYR A 148 -16.61 9.17 -8.29
C TYR A 148 -16.09 7.78 -8.00
N GLU A 149 -16.89 6.92 -7.37
CA GLU A 149 -16.67 5.47 -7.32
C GLU A 149 -17.22 4.86 -8.63
N VAL A 150 -16.37 4.86 -9.66
CA VAL A 150 -16.76 4.62 -11.07
C VAL A 150 -16.83 3.13 -11.45
N ARG A 151 -16.52 2.20 -10.55
CA ARG A 151 -16.62 0.75 -10.81
C ARG A 151 -17.93 0.15 -10.34
N GLY A 152 -18.60 0.74 -9.35
CA GLY A 152 -19.85 0.26 -8.79
C GLY A 152 -19.71 -0.90 -7.80
N ASN A 153 -18.50 -1.20 -7.35
CA ASN A 153 -18.19 -2.27 -6.40
C ASN A 153 -17.61 -1.77 -5.08
N GLY A 154 -17.57 -0.46 -4.87
CA GLY A 154 -17.11 0.17 -3.63
C GLY A 154 -15.59 0.32 -3.50
N GLU A 155 -14.82 0.08 -4.56
CA GLU A 155 -13.36 0.25 -4.51
C GLU A 155 -12.95 1.67 -4.12
N MET A 156 -12.04 1.79 -3.13
CA MET A 156 -11.54 3.10 -2.71
C MET A 156 -10.68 3.79 -3.77
N PHE A 157 -10.07 3.05 -4.70
CA PHE A 157 -9.32 3.58 -5.84
C PHE A 157 -9.77 2.90 -7.14
N PRO A 158 -10.96 3.23 -7.64
CA PRO A 158 -11.61 2.47 -8.71
C PRO A 158 -10.89 2.50 -10.06
N LEU A 159 -9.98 3.46 -10.29
CA LEU A 159 -9.14 3.54 -11.48
C LEU A 159 -7.78 2.83 -11.31
N ASN A 160 -7.40 2.49 -10.07
CA ASN A 160 -6.18 1.76 -9.76
C ASN A 160 -6.38 0.97 -8.47
N GLY A 161 -7.15 -0.10 -8.51
CA GLY A 161 -7.51 -0.93 -7.37
C GLY A 161 -6.34 -1.25 -6.44
N PRO A 162 -5.18 -1.72 -6.92
CA PRO A 162 -4.00 -2.01 -6.09
C PRO A 162 -3.50 -0.86 -5.20
N SER A 163 -3.89 0.39 -5.46
CA SER A 163 -3.53 1.56 -4.63
C SER A 163 -4.05 1.50 -3.19
N TRP A 164 -4.99 0.60 -2.88
CA TRP A 164 -5.42 0.36 -1.50
C TRP A 164 -4.22 0.04 -0.58
N SER A 165 -3.27 -0.72 -1.07
CA SER A 165 -2.09 -1.10 -0.30
C SER A 165 -1.19 0.10 0.02
N LEU A 166 -1.02 1.01 -0.94
CA LEU A 166 -0.29 2.27 -0.73
C LEU A 166 -1.03 3.19 0.26
N PHE A 167 -2.36 3.21 0.24
CA PHE A 167 -3.16 3.96 1.21
C PHE A 167 -2.85 3.52 2.64
N PHE A 168 -2.88 2.23 2.90
CA PHE A 168 -2.50 1.70 4.21
C PHE A 168 -1.01 1.91 4.50
N GLU A 169 -0.12 1.85 3.50
CA GLU A 169 1.29 2.18 3.69
C GLU A 169 1.49 3.65 4.13
N TYR A 170 0.70 4.60 3.61
CA TYR A 170 0.73 5.98 4.10
C TYR A 170 0.27 6.08 5.55
N ILE A 171 -0.79 5.36 5.94
CA ILE A 171 -1.23 5.27 7.34
C ILE A 171 -0.10 4.70 8.21
N GLY A 172 0.57 3.62 7.77
CA GLY A 172 1.72 3.04 8.45
C GLY A 172 2.87 4.03 8.62
N ASN A 173 3.18 4.82 7.58
CA ASN A 173 4.20 5.86 7.64
C ASN A 173 3.83 6.97 8.65
N ILE A 174 2.55 7.36 8.72
CA ILE A 174 2.07 8.34 9.69
C ILE A 174 2.22 7.78 11.11
N LEU A 175 1.72 6.57 11.35
CA LEU A 175 1.81 5.91 12.65
C LEU A 175 3.26 5.68 13.07
N TYR A 176 4.14 5.32 12.12
CA TYR A 176 5.57 5.24 12.37
C TYR A 176 6.14 6.58 12.83
N ALA A 177 5.91 7.64 12.07
CA ALA A 177 6.51 8.95 12.33
C ALA A 177 5.98 9.62 13.60
N VAL A 178 4.73 9.32 14.01
CA VAL A 178 4.13 9.92 15.21
C VAL A 178 4.35 9.07 16.45
N PHE A 179 4.27 7.75 16.31
CA PHE A 179 4.16 6.85 17.46
C PHE A 179 5.22 5.74 17.47
N ILE A 180 5.28 4.87 16.43
CA ILE A 180 5.96 3.58 16.50
C ILE A 180 7.49 3.75 16.66
N HIS A 181 8.10 4.77 16.05
CA HIS A 181 9.54 5.01 16.17
C HIS A 181 10.00 5.30 17.61
N ARG A 182 9.08 5.78 18.47
CA ARG A 182 9.36 6.09 19.88
C ARG A 182 9.27 4.87 20.80
N LEU A 183 8.69 3.76 20.30
CA LEU A 183 8.54 2.56 21.10
C LEU A 183 9.89 1.92 21.36
N SER A 184 10.10 1.42 22.59
CA SER A 184 11.21 0.52 22.88
C SER A 184 11.06 -0.79 22.09
N THR A 185 12.16 -1.53 21.92
CA THR A 185 12.10 -2.83 21.20
C THR A 185 11.14 -3.81 21.90
N LYS A 186 11.05 -3.77 23.25
CA LYS A 186 10.09 -4.58 24.03
C LYS A 186 8.64 -4.19 23.71
N ALA A 187 8.34 -2.88 23.72
CA ALA A 187 7.00 -2.38 23.40
C ALA A 187 6.61 -2.68 21.94
N LEU A 188 7.56 -2.55 21.01
CA LEU A 188 7.35 -2.94 19.60
C LEU A 188 7.07 -4.45 19.48
N THR A 189 7.77 -5.31 20.25
CA THR A 189 7.48 -6.75 20.26
C THR A 189 6.05 -7.02 20.73
N VAL A 190 5.60 -6.37 21.81
CA VAL A 190 4.21 -6.49 22.28
C VAL A 190 3.23 -6.03 21.20
N LEU A 191 3.49 -4.90 20.54
CA LEU A 191 2.65 -4.42 19.45
C LEU A 191 2.56 -5.43 18.30
N VAL A 192 3.69 -6.02 17.89
CA VAL A 192 3.73 -7.06 16.83
C VAL A 192 2.89 -8.28 17.23
N VAL A 193 3.02 -8.75 18.47
CA VAL A 193 2.22 -9.88 18.98
C VAL A 193 0.73 -9.54 18.98
N LEU A 194 0.34 -8.38 19.48
CA LEU A 194 -1.07 -7.96 19.51
C LEU A 194 -1.67 -7.83 18.11
N LEU A 195 -0.96 -7.16 17.20
CA LEU A 195 -1.42 -7.02 15.82
C LEU A 195 -1.46 -8.36 15.08
N GLY A 196 -0.46 -9.23 15.29
CA GLY A 196 -0.42 -10.57 14.71
C GLY A 196 -1.56 -11.45 15.22
N THR A 197 -1.83 -11.43 16.54
CA THR A 197 -2.97 -12.13 17.12
C THR A 197 -4.29 -11.58 16.60
N GLY A 198 -4.42 -10.24 16.49
CA GLY A 198 -5.60 -9.61 15.92
C GLY A 198 -5.83 -10.02 14.46
N LEU A 199 -4.77 -10.05 13.65
CA LEU A 199 -4.85 -10.51 12.26
C LEU A 199 -5.23 -11.99 12.16
N ALA A 200 -4.62 -12.84 12.99
CA ALA A 200 -4.96 -14.26 13.05
C ALA A 200 -6.42 -14.47 13.49
N GLY A 201 -6.89 -13.75 14.50
CA GLY A 201 -8.29 -13.80 14.93
C GLY A 201 -9.24 -13.31 13.83
N PHE A 202 -8.93 -12.19 13.16
CA PHE A 202 -9.73 -11.67 12.05
C PHE A 202 -9.91 -12.73 10.94
N THR A 203 -8.85 -13.48 10.62
CA THR A 203 -8.88 -14.52 9.60
C THR A 203 -9.57 -15.81 10.09
N LEU A 204 -9.23 -16.29 11.29
CA LEU A 204 -9.77 -17.54 11.83
C LEU A 204 -11.28 -17.50 12.11
N PHE A 205 -11.80 -16.33 12.48
CA PHE A 205 -13.23 -16.10 12.70
C PHE A 205 -13.97 -15.62 11.44
N ASP A 206 -13.27 -15.59 10.30
CA ASP A 206 -13.79 -15.14 9.01
C ASP A 206 -14.60 -13.83 9.11
N VAL A 207 -14.05 -12.83 9.81
CA VAL A 207 -14.72 -11.54 10.04
C VAL A 207 -15.05 -10.83 8.72
N SER A 208 -14.32 -11.12 7.66
CA SER A 208 -14.57 -10.59 6.31
C SER A 208 -15.72 -11.27 5.59
N GLY A 209 -16.03 -12.52 5.91
CA GLY A 209 -16.97 -13.36 5.19
C GLY A 209 -16.47 -13.87 3.83
N TYR A 210 -15.14 -13.79 3.58
CA TYR A 210 -14.54 -14.18 2.28
C TYR A 210 -13.68 -15.44 2.37
N ASP A 211 -13.61 -16.09 3.52
CA ASP A 211 -12.72 -17.24 3.78
C ASP A 211 -11.24 -16.96 3.46
N MET A 212 -10.85 -15.68 3.42
CA MET A 212 -9.52 -15.23 3.06
C MET A 212 -9.18 -13.88 3.66
N ILE A 213 -7.88 -13.54 3.66
CA ILE A 213 -7.36 -12.25 4.13
C ILE A 213 -7.36 -11.16 3.02
N GLY A 214 -8.13 -11.36 1.96
CA GLY A 214 -8.23 -10.46 0.80
C GLY A 214 -9.10 -9.23 1.05
N VAL A 215 -8.77 -8.43 2.07
CA VAL A 215 -9.51 -7.24 2.51
C VAL A 215 -8.67 -5.97 2.39
N GLY A 216 -9.31 -4.82 2.48
CA GLY A 216 -8.68 -3.50 2.49
C GLY A 216 -8.92 -2.68 1.23
N TRP A 217 -9.67 -3.18 0.25
CA TRP A 217 -9.90 -2.52 -1.03
C TRP A 217 -11.12 -1.59 -1.05
N THR A 218 -12.03 -1.69 -0.07
CA THR A 218 -13.15 -0.75 0.13
C THR A 218 -12.99 0.03 1.44
N LEU A 219 -13.65 1.18 1.54
CA LEU A 219 -13.60 2.04 2.73
C LEU A 219 -14.85 1.83 3.62
N ASP A 220 -15.11 0.58 3.97
CA ASP A 220 -16.07 0.19 5.00
C ASP A 220 -15.36 -0.29 6.28
N GLY A 221 -16.11 -0.49 7.36
CA GLY A 221 -15.52 -0.81 8.67
C GLY A 221 -14.74 -2.11 8.69
N VAL A 222 -15.23 -3.16 8.02
CA VAL A 222 -14.59 -4.49 7.99
C VAL A 222 -13.31 -4.44 7.16
N ASN A 223 -13.38 -3.88 5.95
CA ASN A 223 -12.22 -3.72 5.07
C ASN A 223 -11.17 -2.78 5.66
N PHE A 224 -11.59 -1.68 6.31
CA PHE A 224 -10.66 -0.78 6.96
C PHE A 224 -9.92 -1.44 8.14
N LEU A 225 -10.64 -2.19 8.99
CA LEU A 225 -10.04 -2.94 10.09
C LEU A 225 -9.09 -4.02 9.55
N GLY A 226 -9.57 -4.86 8.64
CA GLY A 226 -8.78 -5.95 8.06
C GLY A 226 -7.56 -5.43 7.30
N GLY A 227 -7.71 -4.39 6.48
CA GLY A 227 -6.61 -3.73 5.76
C GLY A 227 -5.59 -3.11 6.71
N SER A 228 -6.04 -2.50 7.81
CA SER A 228 -5.16 -1.96 8.86
C SER A 228 -4.35 -3.07 9.54
N LEU A 229 -4.98 -4.17 9.94
CA LEU A 229 -4.29 -5.31 10.54
C LEU A 229 -3.32 -5.97 9.55
N ARG A 230 -3.78 -6.16 8.30
CA ARG A 230 -3.00 -6.75 7.20
C ARG A 230 -1.77 -5.93 6.84
N MET A 231 -1.78 -4.62 7.07
CA MET A 231 -0.62 -3.75 6.85
C MET A 231 0.21 -3.58 8.12
N LEU A 232 -0.40 -3.19 9.25
CA LEU A 232 0.35 -2.83 10.46
C LEU A 232 1.09 -4.01 11.09
N SER A 233 0.51 -5.22 11.04
CA SER A 233 1.14 -6.42 11.62
C SER A 233 2.47 -6.73 10.91
N PRO A 234 2.54 -6.97 9.58
CA PRO A 234 3.78 -7.26 8.87
C PRO A 234 4.73 -6.05 8.83
N PHE A 235 4.22 -4.82 8.72
CA PHE A 235 5.03 -3.62 8.76
C PHE A 235 5.78 -3.49 10.10
N SER A 236 5.07 -3.64 11.23
CA SER A 236 5.68 -3.60 12.56
C SER A 236 6.66 -4.76 12.77
N LEU A 237 6.35 -5.95 12.22
CA LEU A 237 7.26 -7.10 12.23
C LEU A 237 8.56 -6.78 11.46
N GLY A 238 8.46 -6.17 10.27
CA GLY A 238 9.63 -5.74 9.50
C GLY A 238 10.52 -4.79 10.27
N MET A 239 9.95 -3.82 10.99
CA MET A 239 10.69 -2.92 11.87
C MET A 239 11.34 -3.65 13.05
N LEU A 240 10.62 -4.60 13.67
CA LEU A 240 11.16 -5.41 14.76
C LEU A 240 12.34 -6.26 14.28
N LEU A 241 12.24 -6.87 13.09
CA LEU A 241 13.34 -7.61 12.47
C LEU A 241 14.55 -6.70 12.28
N PHE A 242 14.38 -5.50 11.71
CA PHE A 242 15.49 -4.54 11.63
C PHE A 242 16.14 -4.29 13.00
N ARG A 243 15.37 -4.01 14.06
CA ARG A 243 15.91 -3.72 15.39
C ARG A 243 16.60 -4.91 16.06
N LYS A 244 16.25 -6.14 15.66
CA LYS A 244 16.86 -7.38 16.22
C LYS A 244 18.11 -7.79 15.48
N PHE A 245 18.24 -7.44 14.20
CA PHE A 245 19.41 -7.80 13.37
C PHE A 245 20.36 -6.61 13.13
N LYS A 246 20.11 -5.47 13.78
CA LYS A 246 21.03 -4.33 13.84
C LYS A 246 22.14 -4.61 14.84
#